data_fc827247cccb3a189e48650f5ac45553
#
_entry.id   fc827247cccb3a189e48650f5ac45553
#
_cell.length_a   1.000
_cell.length_b   1.000
_cell.length_c   1.000
_cell.angle_alpha   90.00
_cell.angle_beta   90.00
_cell.angle_gamma   90.00
#
_symmetry.space_group_name_H-M   'P 1'
#
loop_
_entity.id
_entity.type
_entity.pdbx_description
1 polymer ?
#
loop_
_entity_poly.entity_id
_entity_poly.type
_entity_poly.pdbx_seq_one_letter_code
_entity_poly.pdbx_strand_id
1 'polypeptide(L)'
;MKIAITGHTKGLGRELKQAYEQQGHTVIGFSRSNGYDLRNWSHMEKMLEQVSDCDMFVNVAKPDFVQTTILYELWKCWKTQQRTIVNIGSGIATMPVCPTNLFDDPNMDIYRTAKMSLNEASRQLSCKNLYPKIVMVNPLHLYSNPIQEYEQHRLTTWVN
;
A
#
# COMPACT_ATOMS: atom_id res chain seq x y z
N MET A 1 -5.60 -11.81 13.76
CA MET A 1 -6.03 -11.57 12.37
C MET A 1 -4.99 -12.14 11.41
N LYS A 2 -5.44 -12.50 10.21
CA LYS A 2 -4.57 -12.85 9.08
C LYS A 2 -4.42 -11.62 8.19
N ILE A 3 -3.20 -11.11 8.04
CA ILE A 3 -2.90 -9.84 7.36
C ILE A 3 -1.99 -10.10 6.17
N ALA A 4 -2.35 -9.57 5.02
CA ALA A 4 -1.52 -9.61 3.82
C ALA A 4 -0.84 -8.25 3.60
N ILE A 5 0.45 -8.23 3.25
CA ILE A 5 1.21 -6.99 3.01
C ILE A 5 2.00 -7.08 1.72
N THR A 6 1.85 -6.11 0.83
CA THR A 6 2.74 -5.97 -0.33
C THR A 6 3.99 -5.15 0.02
N GLY A 7 5.17 -5.50 -0.53
CA GLY A 7 6.41 -4.76 -0.29
C GLY A 7 7.00 -4.92 1.11
N HIS A 8 6.78 -6.06 1.75
CA HIS A 8 7.10 -6.38 3.15
C HIS A 8 8.58 -6.54 3.49
N THR A 9 9.49 -6.43 2.54
CA THR A 9 10.92 -6.76 2.75
C THR A 9 11.80 -5.57 3.08
N LYS A 10 11.32 -4.35 2.90
CA LYS A 10 12.06 -3.11 3.17
C LYS A 10 11.14 -2.00 3.67
N GLY A 11 11.76 -0.99 4.28
CA GLY A 11 11.09 0.25 4.69
C GLY A 11 9.78 0.03 5.43
N LEU A 12 8.79 0.84 5.15
CA LEU A 12 7.50 0.80 5.84
C LEU A 12 6.84 -0.59 5.85
N GLY A 13 6.89 -1.33 4.73
CA GLY A 13 6.27 -2.66 4.67
C GLY A 13 6.92 -3.67 5.61
N ARG A 14 8.24 -3.58 5.82
CA ARG A 14 8.96 -4.40 6.79
C ARG A 14 8.58 -4.04 8.22
N GLU A 15 8.55 -2.76 8.55
CA GLU A 15 8.20 -2.29 9.91
C GLU A 15 6.75 -2.66 10.26
N LEU A 16 5.81 -2.48 9.32
CA LEU A 16 4.42 -2.91 9.49
C LEU A 16 4.31 -4.42 9.72
N LYS A 17 5.04 -5.21 8.93
CA LYS A 17 5.07 -6.67 9.11
C LYS A 17 5.52 -7.03 10.52
N GLN A 18 6.65 -6.49 10.96
CA GLN A 18 7.21 -6.76 12.29
C GLN A 18 6.25 -6.34 13.42
N ALA A 19 5.66 -5.14 13.32
CA ALA A 19 4.72 -4.64 14.31
C ALA A 19 3.47 -5.54 14.44
N TYR A 20 2.89 -5.97 13.32
CA TYR A 20 1.74 -6.87 13.35
C TYR A 20 2.09 -8.26 13.89
N GLU A 21 3.25 -8.80 13.55
CA GLU A 21 3.73 -10.07 14.10
C GLU A 21 3.97 -10.00 15.61
N GLN A 22 4.53 -8.89 16.11
CA GLN A 22 4.70 -8.64 17.55
C GLN A 22 3.37 -8.52 18.30
N GLN A 23 2.32 -8.06 17.63
CA GLN A 23 0.95 -8.03 18.17
C GLN A 23 0.21 -9.38 18.08
N GLY A 24 0.90 -10.44 17.64
CA GLY A 24 0.34 -11.79 17.57
C GLY A 24 -0.52 -12.03 16.31
N HIS A 25 -0.37 -11.23 15.27
CA HIS A 25 -1.08 -11.44 14.00
C HIS A 25 -0.27 -12.35 13.06
N THR A 26 -0.96 -13.13 12.23
CA THR A 26 -0.32 -13.89 11.14
C THR A 26 -0.16 -12.99 9.93
N VAL A 27 1.08 -12.80 9.45
CA VAL A 27 1.36 -11.91 8.32
C VAL A 27 1.87 -12.68 7.11
N ILE A 28 1.23 -12.48 5.96
CA ILE A 28 1.67 -12.98 4.66
C ILE A 28 2.22 -11.80 3.85
N GLY A 29 3.47 -11.93 3.39
CA GLY A 29 4.13 -10.88 2.62
C GLY A 29 4.27 -11.21 1.15
N PHE A 30 4.09 -10.20 0.27
CA PHE A 30 4.26 -10.31 -1.18
C PHE A 30 5.27 -9.28 -1.68
N SER A 31 6.33 -9.76 -2.33
CA SER A 31 7.39 -8.93 -2.89
C SER A 31 8.14 -9.67 -4.00
N ARG A 32 8.93 -8.95 -4.78
CA ARG A 32 9.78 -9.56 -5.82
C ARG A 32 10.77 -10.58 -5.27
N SER A 33 11.26 -10.38 -4.05
CA SER A 33 12.24 -11.28 -3.41
C SER A 33 11.65 -12.65 -3.03
N ASN A 34 10.34 -12.77 -2.91
CA ASN A 34 9.66 -14.04 -2.70
C ASN A 34 8.74 -14.45 -3.88
N GLY A 35 9.09 -13.99 -5.08
CA GLY A 35 8.48 -14.45 -6.33
C GLY A 35 7.25 -13.69 -6.81
N TYR A 36 6.90 -12.54 -6.18
CA TYR A 36 5.74 -11.75 -6.58
C TYR A 36 6.17 -10.41 -7.21
N ASP A 37 6.35 -10.39 -8.54
CA ASP A 37 6.36 -9.12 -9.27
C ASP A 37 4.92 -8.73 -9.59
N LEU A 38 4.40 -7.74 -8.86
CA LEU A 38 3.00 -7.31 -8.98
C LEU A 38 2.66 -6.59 -10.28
N ARG A 39 3.65 -6.30 -11.14
CA ARG A 39 3.43 -5.87 -12.53
C ARG A 39 3.04 -7.03 -13.45
N ASN A 40 3.35 -8.25 -13.05
CA ASN A 40 2.98 -9.45 -13.77
C ASN A 40 1.59 -9.90 -13.30
N TRP A 41 0.65 -9.96 -14.23
CA TRP A 41 -0.74 -10.31 -13.93
C TRP A 41 -0.86 -11.70 -13.29
N SER A 42 -0.13 -12.70 -13.78
CA SER A 42 -0.19 -14.05 -13.22
C SER A 42 0.31 -14.12 -11.78
N HIS A 43 1.28 -13.27 -11.39
CA HIS A 43 1.72 -13.16 -9.99
C HIS A 43 0.68 -12.43 -9.13
N MET A 44 -0.02 -11.45 -9.70
CA MET A 44 -1.10 -10.75 -9.02
C MET A 44 -2.28 -11.69 -8.77
N GLU A 45 -2.70 -12.49 -9.75
CA GLU A 45 -3.76 -13.50 -9.59
C GLU A 45 -3.42 -14.48 -8.48
N LYS A 46 -2.22 -15.06 -8.47
CA LYS A 46 -1.76 -15.94 -7.39
C LYS A 46 -1.78 -15.26 -6.03
N MET A 47 -1.42 -13.99 -5.96
CA MET A 47 -1.53 -13.22 -4.72
C MET A 47 -2.99 -13.08 -4.30
N LEU A 48 -3.89 -12.70 -5.21
CA LEU A 48 -5.33 -12.52 -4.93
C LEU A 48 -5.98 -13.81 -4.42
N GLU A 49 -5.60 -14.96 -4.97
CA GLU A 49 -6.04 -16.26 -4.47
C GLU A 49 -5.60 -16.50 -3.02
N GLN A 50 -4.34 -16.21 -2.70
CA GLN A 50 -3.77 -16.41 -1.36
C GLN A 50 -4.33 -15.46 -0.30
N VAL A 51 -4.78 -14.28 -0.69
CA VAL A 51 -5.38 -13.34 0.25
C VAL A 51 -6.89 -13.51 0.42
N SER A 52 -7.46 -14.48 -0.24
CA SER A 52 -8.92 -14.74 -0.24
C SER A 52 -9.51 -14.99 1.15
N ASP A 53 -8.69 -15.43 2.12
CA ASP A 53 -9.08 -15.69 3.51
C ASP A 53 -8.44 -14.72 4.52
N CYS A 54 -7.77 -13.65 4.05
CA CYS A 54 -7.21 -12.64 4.93
C CYS A 54 -8.27 -11.68 5.47
N ASP A 55 -8.08 -11.22 6.71
CA ASP A 55 -8.95 -10.21 7.35
C ASP A 55 -8.61 -8.79 6.89
N MET A 56 -7.32 -8.55 6.57
CA MET A 56 -6.79 -7.25 6.17
C MET A 56 -5.75 -7.39 5.05
N PHE A 57 -5.75 -6.41 4.15
CA PHE A 57 -4.72 -6.25 3.12
C PHE A 57 -4.08 -4.87 3.23
N VAL A 58 -2.75 -4.83 3.32
CA VAL A 58 -1.99 -3.58 3.40
C VAL A 58 -1.20 -3.39 2.09
N ASN A 59 -1.64 -2.43 1.30
CA ASN A 59 -1.16 -2.13 -0.04
C ASN A 59 0.00 -1.12 0.00
N VAL A 60 1.22 -1.59 0.22
CA VAL A 60 2.41 -0.74 0.40
C VAL A 60 3.27 -0.64 -0.86
N ALA A 61 3.45 -1.76 -1.58
CA ALA A 61 4.31 -1.79 -2.77
C ALA A 61 3.82 -0.79 -3.85
N LYS A 62 4.74 0.02 -4.37
CA LYS A 62 4.43 1.18 -5.21
C LYS A 62 4.93 1.09 -6.67
N PRO A 63 4.73 0.02 -7.43
CA PRO A 63 5.03 0.08 -8.86
C PRO A 63 3.86 0.75 -9.59
N ASP A 64 4.08 1.95 -10.07
CA ASP A 64 3.15 2.70 -10.93
C ASP A 64 1.68 2.64 -10.46
N PHE A 65 0.74 2.27 -11.33
CA PHE A 65 -0.70 2.15 -11.01
C PHE A 65 -1.12 0.82 -10.37
N VAL A 66 -0.18 -0.07 -10.08
CA VAL A 66 -0.47 -1.42 -9.56
C VAL A 66 -1.28 -1.40 -8.26
N GLN A 67 -1.02 -0.42 -7.38
CA GLN A 67 -1.82 -0.31 -6.15
C GLN A 67 -3.30 -0.08 -6.43
N THR A 68 -3.61 0.74 -7.43
CA THR A 68 -5.00 1.02 -7.84
C THR A 68 -5.64 -0.24 -8.44
N THR A 69 -4.91 -0.98 -9.28
CA THR A 69 -5.38 -2.25 -9.85
C THR A 69 -5.68 -3.26 -8.74
N ILE A 70 -4.76 -3.47 -7.80
CA ILE A 70 -4.96 -4.37 -6.66
C ILE A 70 -6.19 -3.96 -5.85
N LEU A 71 -6.37 -2.68 -5.59
CA LEU A 71 -7.52 -2.19 -4.84
C LEU A 71 -8.85 -2.57 -5.52
N TYR A 72 -8.97 -2.40 -6.84
CA TYR A 72 -10.18 -2.76 -7.59
C TYR A 72 -10.43 -4.28 -7.57
N GLU A 73 -9.39 -5.09 -7.76
CA GLU A 73 -9.52 -6.54 -7.75
C GLU A 73 -9.90 -7.07 -6.37
N LEU A 74 -9.27 -6.59 -5.31
CA LEU A 74 -9.64 -6.93 -3.93
C LEU A 74 -11.07 -6.49 -3.59
N TRP A 75 -11.46 -5.29 -4.01
CA TRP A 75 -12.82 -4.81 -3.78
C TRP A 75 -13.86 -5.70 -4.47
N LYS A 76 -13.60 -6.19 -5.68
CA LYS A 76 -14.48 -7.15 -6.37
C LYS A 76 -14.59 -8.47 -5.59
N CYS A 77 -13.44 -9.01 -5.15
CA CYS A 77 -13.38 -10.28 -4.43
C CYS A 77 -13.98 -10.20 -3.02
N TRP A 78 -13.80 -9.07 -2.33
CA TRP A 78 -14.18 -8.88 -0.94
C TRP A 78 -15.51 -8.11 -0.76
N LYS A 79 -16.18 -7.81 -1.84
CA LYS A 79 -17.45 -7.10 -1.84
C LYS A 79 -18.43 -7.78 -0.87
N THR A 80 -18.96 -6.98 0.07
CA THR A 80 -19.85 -7.43 1.15
C THR A 80 -19.20 -8.19 2.31
N GLN A 81 -17.88 -8.44 2.28
CA GLN A 81 -17.18 -9.12 3.37
C GLN A 81 -16.62 -8.11 4.39
N GLN A 82 -16.76 -8.42 5.69
CA GLN A 82 -16.24 -7.60 6.79
C GLN A 82 -14.70 -7.66 6.86
N ARG A 83 -14.04 -7.06 5.87
CA ARG A 83 -12.59 -7.02 5.73
C ARG A 83 -12.09 -5.59 5.57
N THR A 84 -10.80 -5.40 5.69
CA THR A 84 -10.18 -4.07 5.59
C THR A 84 -9.10 -4.04 4.52
N ILE A 85 -9.11 -3.02 3.67
CA ILE A 85 -8.04 -2.70 2.73
C ILE A 85 -7.40 -1.39 3.18
N VAL A 86 -6.12 -1.43 3.52
CA VAL A 86 -5.32 -0.25 3.87
C VAL A 86 -4.42 0.11 2.70
N ASN A 87 -4.63 1.26 2.09
CA ASN A 87 -3.81 1.77 1.00
C ASN A 87 -2.79 2.79 1.51
N ILE A 88 -1.52 2.56 1.23
CA ILE A 88 -0.46 3.51 1.52
C ILE A 88 -0.24 4.41 0.30
N GLY A 89 -0.78 5.59 0.39
CA GLY A 89 -0.64 6.65 -0.60
C GLY A 89 0.63 7.48 -0.42
N SER A 90 0.49 8.78 -0.62
CA SER A 90 1.54 9.78 -0.39
C SER A 90 0.92 11.17 -0.32
N GLY A 91 1.46 12.03 0.52
CA GLY A 91 1.09 13.45 0.59
C GLY A 91 1.26 14.20 -0.74
N ILE A 92 2.15 13.73 -1.62
CA ILE A 92 2.33 14.33 -2.96
C ILE A 92 1.04 14.33 -3.79
N ALA A 93 0.15 13.36 -3.54
CA ALA A 93 -1.13 13.27 -4.26
C ALA A 93 -2.09 14.42 -3.94
N THR A 94 -1.90 15.10 -2.81
CA THR A 94 -2.75 16.20 -2.34
C THR A 94 -2.08 17.58 -2.44
N MET A 95 -0.79 17.61 -2.76
CA MET A 95 -0.05 18.85 -2.96
C MET A 95 -0.49 19.56 -4.25
N PRO A 96 -0.61 20.91 -4.24
CA PRO A 96 -0.85 21.66 -5.47
C PRO A 96 0.29 21.43 -6.48
N VAL A 97 -0.04 21.48 -7.77
CA VAL A 97 0.98 21.48 -8.82
C VAL A 97 1.77 22.77 -8.71
N CYS A 98 3.06 22.67 -8.38
CA CYS A 98 3.94 23.81 -8.41
C CYS A 98 4.45 23.98 -9.85
N PRO A 99 4.23 25.13 -10.52
CA PRO A 99 4.72 25.37 -11.86
C PRO A 99 6.24 25.60 -11.93
N THR A 100 6.92 25.70 -10.79
CA THR A 100 8.36 25.82 -10.72
C THR A 100 8.99 24.43 -10.59
N ASN A 101 9.97 24.15 -11.41
CA ASN A 101 10.75 22.93 -11.66
C ASN A 101 11.35 22.21 -10.43
N LEU A 102 10.70 22.24 -9.28
CA LEU A 102 11.13 21.51 -8.07
C LEU A 102 11.11 19.99 -8.26
N PHE A 103 10.39 19.50 -9.28
CA PHE A 103 10.29 18.09 -9.62
C PHE A 103 10.27 17.92 -11.15
N ASP A 104 11.33 18.39 -11.83
CA ASP A 104 11.50 18.18 -13.28
C ASP A 104 11.96 16.73 -13.58
N ASP A 105 11.29 15.77 -12.92
CA ASP A 105 11.52 14.34 -13.09
C ASP A 105 10.20 13.67 -13.53
N PRO A 106 10.14 13.18 -14.79
CA PRO A 106 8.97 12.47 -15.32
C PRO A 106 8.52 11.29 -14.44
N ASN A 107 9.45 10.66 -13.71
CA ASN A 107 9.11 9.58 -12.78
C ASN A 107 8.30 10.09 -11.58
N MET A 108 8.53 11.33 -11.14
CA MET A 108 7.75 11.96 -10.07
C MET A 108 6.34 12.29 -10.53
N ASP A 109 6.15 12.69 -11.78
CA ASP A 109 4.82 12.94 -12.35
C ASP A 109 4.00 11.65 -12.45
N ILE A 110 4.59 10.57 -12.93
CA ILE A 110 3.97 9.24 -12.96
C ILE A 110 3.62 8.79 -11.54
N TYR A 111 4.56 8.92 -10.60
CA TYR A 111 4.36 8.56 -9.22
C TYR A 111 3.21 9.35 -8.59
N ARG A 112 3.19 10.67 -8.78
CA ARG A 112 2.11 11.54 -8.29
C ARG A 112 0.76 11.12 -8.86
N THR A 113 0.69 10.95 -10.19
CA THR A 113 -0.55 10.57 -10.89
C THR A 113 -1.05 9.21 -10.40
N ALA A 114 -0.16 8.24 -10.20
CA ALA A 114 -0.52 6.93 -9.65
C ALA A 114 -1.08 7.05 -8.22
N LYS A 115 -0.51 7.92 -7.37
CA LYS A 115 -1.01 8.16 -6.01
C LYS A 115 -2.34 8.93 -5.98
N MET A 116 -2.55 9.87 -6.92
CA MET A 116 -3.85 10.54 -7.11
C MET A 116 -4.93 9.54 -7.54
N SER A 117 -4.60 8.66 -8.49
CA SER A 117 -5.49 7.58 -8.93
C SER A 117 -5.89 6.66 -7.77
N LEU A 118 -4.95 6.27 -6.92
CA LEU A 118 -5.22 5.44 -5.74
C LEU A 118 -6.13 6.15 -4.74
N ASN A 119 -5.89 7.45 -4.47
CA ASN A 119 -6.73 8.26 -3.60
C ASN A 119 -8.18 8.33 -4.10
N GLU A 120 -8.36 8.64 -5.38
CA GLU A 120 -9.69 8.78 -5.97
C GLU A 120 -10.42 7.44 -6.04
N ALA A 121 -9.73 6.36 -6.42
CA ALA A 121 -10.30 5.02 -6.40
C ALA A 121 -10.74 4.61 -4.98
N SER A 122 -9.91 4.89 -3.96
CA SER A 122 -10.25 4.62 -2.56
C SER A 122 -11.51 5.38 -2.13
N ARG A 123 -11.58 6.67 -2.46
CA ARG A 123 -12.74 7.51 -2.17
C ARG A 123 -14.02 6.98 -2.83
N GLN A 124 -13.96 6.68 -4.13
CA GLN A 124 -15.12 6.19 -4.89
C GLN A 124 -15.63 4.84 -4.35
N LEU A 125 -14.72 3.91 -4.10
CA LEU A 125 -15.10 2.58 -3.64
C LEU A 125 -15.64 2.59 -2.20
N SER A 126 -15.09 3.46 -1.33
CA SER A 126 -15.61 3.64 0.04
C SER A 126 -17.05 4.15 0.08
N CYS A 127 -17.47 4.90 -0.94
CA CYS A 127 -18.85 5.42 -1.04
C CYS A 127 -19.86 4.38 -1.57
N LYS A 128 -19.37 3.28 -2.19
CA LYS A 128 -20.26 2.31 -2.84
C LYS A 128 -20.86 1.28 -1.88
N ASN A 129 -20.03 0.80 -0.96
CA ASN A 129 -20.42 -0.27 -0.04
C ASN A 129 -19.80 -0.02 1.34
N LEU A 130 -20.46 -0.54 2.39
CA LEU A 130 -19.95 -0.52 3.75
C LEU A 130 -18.69 -1.39 3.90
N TYR A 131 -18.59 -2.47 3.14
CA TYR A 131 -17.46 -3.40 3.13
C TYR A 131 -17.01 -3.75 1.70
N PRO A 132 -15.71 -4.07 1.51
CA PRO A 132 -14.62 -3.98 2.52
C PRO A 132 -14.43 -2.53 3.00
N LYS A 133 -14.03 -2.36 4.26
CA LYS A 133 -13.60 -1.04 4.76
C LYS A 133 -12.31 -0.64 4.03
N ILE A 134 -12.31 0.53 3.43
CA ILE A 134 -11.14 1.07 2.74
C ILE A 134 -10.56 2.20 3.57
N VAL A 135 -9.29 2.07 3.95
CA VAL A 135 -8.53 3.08 4.70
C VAL A 135 -7.43 3.61 3.79
N MET A 136 -7.35 4.93 3.65
CA MET A 136 -6.30 5.60 2.90
C MET A 136 -5.38 6.34 3.84
N VAL A 137 -4.08 6.05 3.78
CA VAL A 137 -3.04 6.70 4.58
C VAL A 137 -2.08 7.40 3.63
N ASN A 138 -1.97 8.72 3.75
CA ASN A 138 -1.12 9.57 2.91
C ASN A 138 0.04 10.16 3.74
N PRO A 139 1.13 9.43 3.96
CA PRO A 139 2.27 9.98 4.66
C PRO A 139 2.91 11.12 3.87
N LEU A 140 3.32 12.19 4.56
CA LEU A 140 4.01 13.33 3.95
C LEU A 140 5.45 12.97 3.60
N HIS A 141 6.20 12.44 4.55
CA HIS A 141 7.58 12.00 4.38
C HIS A 141 7.83 10.73 5.19
N LEU A 142 8.19 9.67 4.51
CA LEU A 142 8.71 8.45 5.12
C LEU A 142 10.10 8.20 4.53
N TYR A 143 11.11 8.40 5.33
CA TYR A 143 12.47 8.01 4.99
C TYR A 143 12.59 6.49 5.13
N SER A 144 12.65 5.79 4.01
CA SER A 144 12.66 4.32 3.99
C SER A 144 14.04 3.71 3.72
N ASN A 145 15.07 4.53 3.56
CA ASN A 145 16.45 4.09 3.42
C ASN A 145 17.15 4.13 4.78
N PRO A 146 17.85 3.07 5.19
CA PRO A 146 18.57 3.02 6.46
C PRO A 146 19.89 3.82 6.34
N ILE A 147 19.82 5.14 6.23
CA ILE A 147 21.01 5.97 6.16
C ILE A 147 21.42 6.50 7.54
N GLN A 148 20.47 6.58 8.49
CA GLN A 148 20.78 7.02 9.85
C GLN A 148 19.82 6.37 10.87
N GLU A 149 20.32 6.08 12.06
CA GLU A 149 19.58 5.52 13.21
C GLU A 149 18.34 6.35 13.59
N TYR A 150 18.40 7.66 13.40
CA TYR A 150 17.30 8.60 13.60
C TYR A 150 16.09 8.37 12.68
N GLU A 151 16.33 7.97 11.43
CA GLU A 151 15.26 7.74 10.45
C GLU A 151 14.53 6.42 10.73
N GLN A 152 15.25 5.41 11.21
CA GLN A 152 14.65 4.14 11.61
C GLN A 152 13.70 4.33 12.81
N HIS A 153 14.07 5.15 13.78
CA HIS A 153 13.23 5.48 14.93
C HIS A 153 11.93 6.17 14.52
N ARG A 154 11.96 7.07 13.54
CA ARG A 154 10.76 7.75 13.02
C ARG A 154 9.79 6.79 12.33
N LEU A 155 10.30 5.79 11.58
CA LEU A 155 9.45 4.76 10.97
C LEU A 155 8.77 3.90 12.04
N THR A 156 9.52 3.46 13.03
CA THR A 156 8.99 2.65 14.13
C THR A 156 7.93 3.40 14.94
N THR A 157 8.16 4.68 15.25
CA THR A 157 7.20 5.52 15.96
C THR A 157 5.92 5.76 15.17
N TRP A 158 6.00 5.81 13.84
CA TRP A 158 4.82 5.99 12.99
C TRP A 158 3.95 4.73 12.88
N VAL A 159 4.54 3.55 13.03
CA VAL A 159 3.86 2.26 12.92
C VAL A 159 3.16 1.86 14.23
N ASN A 160 3.70 2.25 15.39
CA ASN A 160 3.15 2.01 16.73
C ASN A 160 2.15 3.09 17.14
#